data_4ddeccc890db9caa00feba0fe220fb8b
#
_entry.id   4ddeccc890db9caa00feba0fe220fb8b
#
_cell.length_a   1.000
_cell.length_b   1.000
_cell.length_c   1.000
_cell.angle_alpha   90.00
_cell.angle_beta   90.00
_cell.angle_gamma   90.00
#
_symmetry.space_group_name_H-M   'P 1'
#
loop_
_entity.id
_entity.type
_entity.pdbx_description
1 polymer ?
#
loop_
_entity_poly.entity_id
_entity_poly.type
_entity_poly.pdbx_seq_one_letter_code
_entity_poly.pdbx_strand_id
1 'polypeptide(L)'
;LEFYRLVNENTSRWILYSDILGGTYLVGILFLIPNLQSGLPAIYIFIPYLIYLLYSFIIRLYLKEENPITSWGHSFLGQVYIALPLGLLSFIAYPPLATEYLLMPYNALLVIAFFSFIWINDTGAYIVGCTIGKHRLFERILPKKSWEGFFGGLAFSLLLGWVWSTQCSFLNMGQWIGLSAVVSIFSTWGDLCESLLKRTLNVKDSGNILPGHGGLLDRLDSIFLASPATVIYLYLLIS
;
A
#
# COMPACT_ATOMS: atom_id res chain seq x y z
N LEU A 1 7.46 -2.13 -12.11
CA LEU A 1 8.62 -1.97 -12.96
C LEU A 1 9.75 -1.24 -12.22
N GLU A 2 9.53 -0.05 -11.60
CA GLU A 2 10.57 0.69 -10.86
C GLU A 2 11.23 -0.16 -9.79
N PHE A 3 10.44 -0.79 -8.92
CA PHE A 3 10.94 -1.67 -7.86
C PHE A 3 11.86 -2.76 -8.39
N TYR A 4 11.42 -3.50 -9.40
CA TYR A 4 12.22 -4.60 -9.95
C TYR A 4 13.49 -4.12 -10.65
N ARG A 5 13.51 -2.92 -11.19
CA ARG A 5 14.75 -2.31 -11.73
C ARG A 5 15.74 -1.94 -10.63
N LEU A 6 15.24 -1.52 -9.46
CA LEU A 6 16.08 -1.17 -8.31
C LEU A 6 16.74 -2.40 -7.68
N VAL A 7 16.00 -3.49 -7.52
CA VAL A 7 16.47 -4.67 -6.76
C VAL A 7 17.15 -5.72 -7.65
N ASN A 8 16.97 -5.66 -8.97
CA ASN A 8 17.35 -6.72 -9.91
C ASN A 8 18.25 -6.23 -11.04
N GLU A 9 19.35 -5.51 -10.75
CA GLU A 9 20.26 -4.99 -11.78
C GLU A 9 20.82 -6.07 -12.72
N ASN A 10 21.00 -7.31 -12.24
CA ASN A 10 21.59 -8.42 -12.99
C ASN A 10 20.60 -9.57 -13.30
N THR A 11 19.31 -9.38 -13.07
CA THR A 11 18.33 -10.47 -13.28
C THR A 11 17.92 -10.59 -14.75
N SER A 12 17.68 -11.82 -15.19
CA SER A 12 17.20 -12.13 -16.53
C SER A 12 15.91 -11.35 -16.86
N ARG A 13 15.85 -10.79 -18.08
CA ARG A 13 14.63 -10.08 -18.56
C ARG A 13 13.36 -10.92 -18.50
N TRP A 14 13.50 -12.24 -18.63
CA TRP A 14 12.37 -13.17 -18.53
C TRP A 14 11.75 -13.17 -17.13
N ILE A 15 12.57 -13.15 -16.07
CA ILE A 15 12.10 -13.04 -14.68
C ILE A 15 11.42 -11.69 -14.48
N LEU A 16 12.07 -10.60 -14.91
CA LEU A 16 11.50 -9.26 -14.79
C LEU A 16 10.11 -9.16 -15.41
N TYR A 17 9.94 -9.63 -16.65
CA TYR A 17 8.63 -9.58 -17.31
C TYR A 17 7.60 -10.50 -16.68
N SER A 18 8.00 -11.71 -16.25
CA SER A 18 7.07 -12.60 -15.55
C SER A 18 6.59 -12.04 -14.22
N ASP A 19 7.48 -11.38 -13.45
CA ASP A 19 7.16 -10.78 -12.17
C ASP A 19 6.23 -9.55 -12.35
N ILE A 20 6.45 -8.75 -13.39
CA ILE A 20 5.54 -7.64 -13.75
C ILE A 20 4.16 -8.18 -14.15
N LEU A 21 4.11 -9.22 -15.00
CA LEU A 21 2.85 -9.83 -15.41
C LEU A 21 2.11 -10.45 -14.23
N GLY A 22 2.81 -11.18 -13.36
CA GLY A 22 2.25 -11.77 -12.15
C GLY A 22 1.66 -10.71 -11.22
N GLY A 23 2.41 -9.63 -10.96
CA GLY A 23 1.95 -8.52 -10.13
C GLY A 23 0.77 -7.75 -10.74
N THR A 24 0.80 -7.48 -12.04
CA THR A 24 -0.30 -6.83 -12.75
C THR A 24 -1.55 -7.71 -12.71
N TYR A 25 -1.39 -9.02 -12.91
CA TYR A 25 -2.49 -9.96 -12.79
C TYR A 25 -3.06 -10.01 -11.38
N LEU A 26 -2.20 -10.04 -10.33
CA LEU A 26 -2.64 -10.02 -8.94
C LEU A 26 -3.46 -8.76 -8.62
N VAL A 27 -3.00 -7.58 -9.04
CA VAL A 27 -3.77 -6.35 -8.91
C VAL A 27 -5.12 -6.48 -9.62
N GLY A 28 -5.13 -6.96 -10.87
CA GLY A 28 -6.34 -7.12 -11.67
C GLY A 28 -7.38 -8.04 -11.02
N ILE A 29 -6.97 -9.21 -10.52
CA ILE A 29 -7.91 -10.14 -9.88
C ILE A 29 -8.46 -9.57 -8.57
N LEU A 30 -7.63 -8.89 -7.78
CA LEU A 30 -8.08 -8.26 -6.53
C LEU A 30 -9.08 -7.13 -6.81
N PHE A 31 -8.95 -6.41 -7.93
CA PHE A 31 -9.96 -5.45 -8.38
C PHE A 31 -11.25 -6.10 -8.87
N LEU A 32 -11.18 -7.31 -9.41
CA LEU A 32 -12.35 -8.02 -9.91
C LEU A 32 -13.15 -8.73 -8.81
N ILE A 33 -12.48 -9.30 -7.80
CA ILE A 33 -13.10 -10.12 -6.75
C ILE A 33 -14.31 -9.46 -6.08
N PRO A 34 -14.24 -8.19 -5.61
CA PRO A 34 -15.38 -7.56 -4.94
C PRO A 34 -16.59 -7.38 -5.85
N ASN A 35 -16.38 -7.38 -7.18
CA ASN A 35 -17.42 -7.20 -8.20
C ASN A 35 -17.96 -8.50 -8.77
N LEU A 36 -17.37 -9.65 -8.41
CA LEU A 36 -17.78 -10.93 -8.95
C LEU A 36 -19.11 -11.38 -8.34
N GLN A 37 -20.20 -11.06 -9.02
CA GLN A 37 -21.52 -11.64 -8.79
C GLN A 37 -21.69 -13.02 -9.46
N SER A 38 -20.67 -13.49 -10.20
CA SER A 38 -20.69 -14.75 -10.92
C SER A 38 -20.52 -15.91 -9.93
N GLY A 39 -21.36 -16.93 -10.04
CA GLY A 39 -21.26 -18.17 -9.26
C GLY A 39 -20.00 -19.01 -9.55
N LEU A 40 -18.98 -18.43 -10.22
CA LEU A 40 -17.67 -19.05 -10.41
C LEU A 40 -16.90 -19.01 -9.09
N PRO A 41 -16.40 -20.14 -8.59
CA PRO A 41 -15.54 -20.14 -7.42
C PRO A 41 -14.30 -19.26 -7.65
N ALA A 42 -14.01 -18.36 -6.71
CA ALA A 42 -12.87 -17.42 -6.79
C ALA A 42 -11.54 -18.13 -7.09
N ILE A 43 -11.42 -19.42 -6.72
CA ILE A 43 -10.21 -20.21 -6.96
C ILE A 43 -9.82 -20.26 -8.45
N TYR A 44 -10.78 -20.33 -9.39
CA TYR A 44 -10.47 -20.38 -10.83
C TYR A 44 -9.76 -19.10 -11.30
N ILE A 45 -10.06 -17.98 -10.68
CA ILE A 45 -9.43 -16.69 -11.01
C ILE A 45 -8.00 -16.65 -10.48
N PHE A 46 -7.71 -17.37 -9.37
CA PHE A 46 -6.34 -17.45 -8.83
C PHE A 46 -5.45 -18.48 -9.55
N ILE A 47 -6.01 -19.40 -10.35
CA ILE A 47 -5.21 -20.44 -11.03
C ILE A 47 -4.06 -19.86 -11.87
N PRO A 48 -4.25 -18.84 -12.74
CA PRO A 48 -3.12 -18.27 -13.49
C PRO A 48 -2.03 -17.67 -12.59
N TYR A 49 -2.41 -17.09 -11.46
CA TYR A 49 -1.43 -16.58 -10.49
C TYR A 49 -0.64 -17.71 -9.81
N LEU A 50 -1.31 -18.83 -9.48
CA LEU A 50 -0.63 -20.01 -8.96
C LEU A 50 0.34 -20.61 -9.99
N ILE A 51 -0.04 -20.63 -11.27
CA ILE A 51 0.83 -21.06 -12.37
C ILE A 51 2.06 -20.13 -12.44
N TYR A 52 1.86 -18.80 -12.34
CA TYR A 52 2.98 -17.85 -12.27
C TYR A 52 3.91 -18.15 -11.09
N LEU A 53 3.37 -18.42 -9.88
CA LEU A 53 4.19 -18.74 -8.71
C LEU A 53 5.03 -20.01 -8.95
N LEU A 54 4.43 -21.06 -9.47
CA LEU A 54 5.15 -22.30 -9.82
C LEU A 54 6.23 -22.02 -10.87
N TYR A 55 5.89 -21.28 -11.93
CA TYR A 55 6.85 -20.86 -12.95
C TYR A 55 8.03 -20.07 -12.35
N SER A 56 7.74 -19.15 -11.43
CA SER A 56 8.75 -18.34 -10.74
C SER A 56 9.78 -19.19 -9.97
N PHE A 57 9.36 -20.32 -9.38
CA PHE A 57 10.30 -21.26 -8.77
C PHE A 57 11.09 -22.06 -9.81
N ILE A 58 10.42 -22.58 -10.83
CA ILE A 58 11.00 -23.51 -11.80
C ILE A 58 12.01 -22.81 -12.71
N ILE A 59 11.71 -21.59 -13.20
CA ILE A 59 12.56 -20.90 -14.18
C ILE A 59 13.97 -20.65 -13.65
N ARG A 60 14.13 -20.39 -12.35
CA ARG A 60 15.43 -20.13 -11.72
C ARG A 60 16.33 -21.36 -11.65
N LEU A 61 15.76 -22.56 -11.68
CA LEU A 61 16.54 -23.81 -11.79
C LEU A 61 17.31 -23.86 -13.13
N TYR A 62 16.72 -23.32 -14.20
CA TYR A 62 17.30 -23.35 -15.54
C TYR A 62 18.23 -22.15 -15.83
N LEU A 63 18.00 -21.02 -15.18
CA LEU A 63 18.79 -19.80 -15.40
C LEU A 63 20.13 -19.79 -14.67
N LYS A 64 20.39 -20.77 -13.79
CA LYS A 64 21.66 -20.92 -13.04
C LYS A 64 22.11 -19.62 -12.35
N GLU A 65 21.18 -18.94 -11.70
CA GLU A 65 21.49 -17.73 -10.95
C GLU A 65 22.47 -18.03 -9.79
N GLU A 66 23.39 -17.11 -9.50
CA GLU A 66 24.36 -17.25 -8.41
C GLU A 66 23.66 -17.30 -7.04
N ASN A 67 22.59 -16.53 -6.85
CA ASN A 67 21.80 -16.51 -5.61
C ASN A 67 20.29 -16.54 -5.87
N PRO A 68 19.71 -17.72 -6.12
CA PRO A 68 18.29 -17.86 -6.42
C PRO A 68 17.39 -17.47 -5.24
N ILE A 69 17.85 -17.59 -3.98
CA ILE A 69 17.07 -17.22 -2.79
C ILE A 69 16.82 -15.71 -2.78
N THR A 70 17.83 -14.90 -3.04
CA THR A 70 17.70 -13.44 -3.13
C THR A 70 16.76 -13.05 -4.28
N SER A 71 16.90 -13.71 -5.43
CA SER A 71 16.05 -13.46 -6.60
C SER A 71 14.57 -13.81 -6.33
N TRP A 72 14.28 -14.93 -5.65
CA TRP A 72 12.94 -15.24 -5.18
C TRP A 72 12.44 -14.19 -4.18
N GLY A 73 13.29 -13.80 -3.22
CA GLY A 73 12.96 -12.76 -2.25
C GLY A 73 12.53 -11.45 -2.91
N HIS A 74 13.24 -11.00 -3.92
CA HIS A 74 12.89 -9.79 -4.67
C HIS A 74 11.57 -9.94 -5.43
N SER A 75 11.33 -11.09 -6.08
CA SER A 75 10.06 -11.34 -6.77
C SER A 75 8.88 -11.35 -5.82
N PHE A 76 8.97 -12.10 -4.71
CA PHE A 76 7.90 -12.16 -3.71
C PHE A 76 7.70 -10.81 -3.00
N LEU A 77 8.78 -10.08 -2.71
CA LEU A 77 8.68 -8.77 -2.09
C LEU A 77 7.91 -7.80 -3.01
N GLY A 78 8.15 -7.82 -4.32
CA GLY A 78 7.40 -7.02 -5.27
C GLY A 78 5.91 -7.39 -5.34
N GLN A 79 5.57 -8.69 -5.24
CA GLN A 79 4.18 -9.14 -5.19
C GLN A 79 3.48 -8.72 -3.89
N VAL A 80 4.10 -8.95 -2.74
CA VAL A 80 3.49 -8.74 -1.42
C VAL A 80 3.53 -7.27 -0.99
N TYR A 81 4.63 -6.56 -1.28
CA TYR A 81 4.82 -5.18 -0.83
C TYR A 81 4.20 -4.16 -1.78
N ILE A 82 4.08 -4.45 -3.09
CA ILE A 82 3.57 -3.50 -4.08
C ILE A 82 2.25 -3.97 -4.68
N ALA A 83 2.22 -5.14 -5.32
CA ALA A 83 1.04 -5.57 -6.07
C ALA A 83 -0.16 -5.85 -5.16
N LEU A 84 0.04 -6.56 -4.06
CA LEU A 84 -1.02 -6.86 -3.10
C LEU A 84 -1.65 -5.59 -2.50
N PRO A 85 -0.91 -4.61 -1.94
CA PRO A 85 -1.50 -3.38 -1.42
C PRO A 85 -2.26 -2.55 -2.45
N LEU A 86 -1.74 -2.46 -3.68
CA LEU A 86 -2.45 -1.78 -4.76
C LEU A 86 -3.76 -2.48 -5.12
N GLY A 87 -3.76 -3.81 -5.18
CA GLY A 87 -4.99 -4.57 -5.40
C GLY A 87 -6.00 -4.42 -4.26
N LEU A 88 -5.54 -4.32 -3.01
CA LEU A 88 -6.39 -4.15 -1.84
C LEU A 88 -7.12 -2.80 -1.77
N LEU A 89 -6.71 -1.80 -2.55
CA LEU A 89 -7.46 -0.54 -2.67
C LEU A 89 -8.90 -0.77 -3.14
N SER A 90 -9.16 -1.79 -3.96
CA SER A 90 -10.50 -2.15 -4.38
C SER A 90 -11.39 -2.60 -3.21
N PHE A 91 -10.81 -3.31 -2.23
CA PHE A 91 -11.55 -3.75 -1.04
C PHE A 91 -11.94 -2.59 -0.11
N ILE A 92 -11.24 -1.46 -0.18
CA ILE A 92 -11.65 -0.22 0.50
C ILE A 92 -12.88 0.36 -0.21
N ALA A 93 -12.94 0.28 -1.55
CA ALA A 93 -14.07 0.75 -2.34
C ALA A 93 -15.31 -0.15 -2.21
N TYR A 94 -15.13 -1.43 -1.90
CA TYR A 94 -16.19 -2.43 -1.76
C TYR A 94 -16.12 -3.11 -0.36
N PRO A 95 -16.27 -2.35 0.71
CA PRO A 95 -16.20 -2.92 2.04
C PRO A 95 -17.40 -3.87 2.26
N PRO A 96 -17.22 -4.99 2.95
CA PRO A 96 -18.30 -5.91 3.28
C PRO A 96 -19.18 -5.37 4.43
N LEU A 97 -19.51 -4.09 4.41
CA LEU A 97 -20.38 -3.45 5.40
C LEU A 97 -21.83 -3.89 5.14
N ALA A 98 -22.25 -4.93 5.85
CA ALA A 98 -23.62 -5.45 5.82
C ALA A 98 -24.58 -4.50 6.53
N THR A 99 -24.95 -3.40 5.91
CA THR A 99 -26.13 -2.63 6.33
C THR A 99 -27.21 -2.79 5.27
N GLU A 100 -28.45 -3.02 5.69
CA GLU A 100 -29.64 -3.17 4.83
C GLU A 100 -29.82 -2.00 3.83
N TYR A 101 -29.08 -0.91 4.01
CA TYR A 101 -29.13 0.31 3.19
C TYR A 101 -28.05 0.38 2.10
N LEU A 102 -27.12 -0.55 2.04
CA LEU A 102 -26.05 -0.56 1.00
C LEU A 102 -26.53 -1.26 -0.27
N LEU A 103 -27.46 -0.63 -0.96
CA LEU A 103 -27.78 -0.95 -2.36
C LEU A 103 -26.64 -0.56 -3.33
N MET A 104 -25.58 0.08 -2.85
CA MET A 104 -24.42 0.45 -3.66
C MET A 104 -23.21 -0.38 -3.23
N PRO A 105 -22.81 -1.38 -4.02
CA PRO A 105 -21.62 -2.19 -3.73
C PRO A 105 -20.32 -1.37 -3.72
N TYR A 106 -20.33 -0.19 -4.34
CA TYR A 106 -19.18 0.71 -4.47
C TYR A 106 -19.32 1.95 -3.61
N ASN A 107 -18.34 2.21 -2.75
CA ASN A 107 -18.30 3.38 -1.88
C ASN A 107 -17.07 4.26 -2.18
N ALA A 108 -17.22 5.19 -3.12
CA ALA A 108 -16.17 6.14 -3.47
C ALA A 108 -15.74 7.02 -2.29
N LEU A 109 -16.65 7.30 -1.33
CA LEU A 109 -16.35 8.17 -0.19
C LEU A 109 -15.31 7.56 0.74
N LEU A 110 -15.29 6.23 0.91
CA LEU A 110 -14.23 5.55 1.68
C LEU A 110 -12.86 5.70 1.03
N VAL A 111 -12.79 5.60 -0.28
CA VAL A 111 -11.54 5.80 -1.03
C VAL A 111 -11.06 7.25 -0.91
N ILE A 112 -11.98 8.22 -1.05
CA ILE A 112 -11.66 9.64 -0.88
C ILE A 112 -11.21 9.92 0.55
N ALA A 113 -11.90 9.35 1.55
CA ALA A 113 -11.52 9.48 2.94
C ALA A 113 -10.11 8.89 3.21
N PHE A 114 -9.82 7.69 2.68
CA PHE A 114 -8.52 7.05 2.80
C PHE A 114 -7.38 7.96 2.30
N PHE A 115 -7.49 8.50 1.08
CA PHE A 115 -6.48 9.41 0.54
C PHE A 115 -6.43 10.73 1.30
N SER A 116 -7.58 11.27 1.72
CA SER A 116 -7.63 12.51 2.50
C SER A 116 -6.93 12.39 3.86
N PHE A 117 -7.01 11.22 4.52
CA PHE A 117 -6.29 10.94 5.76
C PHE A 117 -4.77 10.90 5.56
N ILE A 118 -4.30 10.30 4.45
CA ILE A 118 -2.87 10.30 4.11
C ILE A 118 -2.39 11.74 3.90
N TRP A 119 -3.07 12.51 3.05
CA TRP A 119 -2.65 13.89 2.73
C TRP A 119 -2.67 14.82 3.93
N ILE A 120 -3.70 14.73 4.78
CA ILE A 120 -3.79 15.59 5.97
C ILE A 120 -2.74 15.18 7.02
N ASN A 121 -2.46 13.88 7.14
CA ASN A 121 -1.40 13.37 7.99
C ASN A 121 -0.03 13.94 7.58
N ASP A 122 0.31 13.87 6.30
CA ASP A 122 1.59 14.36 5.78
C ASP A 122 1.69 15.88 5.95
N THR A 123 0.60 16.61 5.69
CA THR A 123 0.55 18.07 5.88
C THR A 123 0.72 18.45 7.35
N GLY A 124 -0.02 17.77 8.25
CA GLY A 124 0.07 18.00 9.69
C GLY A 124 1.44 17.64 10.25
N ALA A 125 2.01 16.52 9.81
CA ALA A 125 3.35 16.09 10.19
C ALA A 125 4.42 17.09 9.73
N TYR A 126 4.28 17.64 8.54
CA TYR A 126 5.17 18.66 8.02
C TYR A 126 5.08 19.97 8.84
N ILE A 127 3.87 20.51 9.05
CA ILE A 127 3.66 21.76 9.77
C ILE A 127 4.21 21.65 11.20
N VAL A 128 3.79 20.63 11.94
CA VAL A 128 4.21 20.44 13.34
C VAL A 128 5.70 20.08 13.43
N GLY A 129 6.19 19.23 12.54
CA GLY A 129 7.60 18.84 12.49
C GLY A 129 8.55 20.02 12.22
N CYS A 130 8.15 20.96 11.34
CA CYS A 130 8.95 22.16 11.06
C CYS A 130 8.90 23.19 12.19
N THR A 131 7.79 23.28 12.94
CA THR A 131 7.62 24.32 13.98
C THR A 131 8.20 23.90 15.33
N ILE A 132 7.91 22.68 15.78
CA ILE A 132 8.28 22.21 17.13
C ILE A 132 9.06 20.90 17.14
N GLY A 133 9.38 20.31 15.97
CA GLY A 133 10.08 19.01 15.87
C GLY A 133 11.50 19.06 16.45
N LYS A 134 11.72 18.35 17.54
CA LYS A 134 13.01 18.25 18.23
C LYS A 134 13.56 16.82 18.22
N HIS A 135 12.71 15.84 18.46
CA HIS A 135 13.10 14.44 18.60
C HIS A 135 12.95 13.71 17.28
N ARG A 136 14.04 13.20 16.73
CA ARG A 136 14.01 12.47 15.44
C ARG A 136 13.33 11.13 15.59
N LEU A 137 12.45 10.79 14.60
CA LEU A 137 11.69 9.52 14.59
C LEU A 137 12.62 8.34 14.25
N PHE A 138 13.34 8.44 13.10
CA PHE A 138 14.35 7.48 12.67
C PHE A 138 15.52 8.22 11.99
N GLU A 139 16.52 8.58 12.77
CA GLU A 139 17.65 9.41 12.33
C GLU A 139 18.43 8.78 11.16
N ARG A 140 18.59 7.44 11.19
CA ARG A 140 19.34 6.68 10.18
C ARG A 140 18.64 6.66 8.81
N ILE A 141 17.29 6.67 8.76
CA ILE A 141 16.49 6.46 7.55
C ILE A 141 15.99 7.79 7.02
N LEU A 142 15.29 8.55 7.86
CA LEU A 142 14.67 9.83 7.55
C LEU A 142 14.97 10.88 8.65
N PRO A 143 16.14 11.55 8.58
CA PRO A 143 16.57 12.48 9.63
C PRO A 143 15.68 13.73 9.74
N LYS A 144 14.79 13.97 8.78
CA LYS A 144 13.85 15.11 8.79
C LYS A 144 12.55 14.82 9.53
N LYS A 145 12.15 13.54 9.72
CA LYS A 145 10.93 13.17 10.44
C LYS A 145 11.16 13.22 11.95
N SER A 146 10.19 13.77 12.69
CA SER A 146 10.22 13.90 14.16
C SER A 146 8.99 13.23 14.79
N TRP A 147 9.10 12.86 16.07
CA TRP A 147 7.99 12.33 16.85
C TRP A 147 6.86 13.36 17.01
N GLU A 148 7.21 14.62 17.22
CA GLU A 148 6.26 15.72 17.31
C GLU A 148 5.47 15.87 15.99
N GLY A 149 6.17 15.76 14.86
CA GLY A 149 5.55 15.74 13.56
C GLY A 149 4.59 14.54 13.39
N PHE A 150 5.00 13.35 13.79
CA PHE A 150 4.15 12.16 13.74
C PHE A 150 2.85 12.34 14.54
N PHE A 151 2.94 12.80 15.80
CA PHE A 151 1.73 13.04 16.61
C PHE A 151 0.92 14.22 16.08
N GLY A 152 1.56 15.23 15.49
CA GLY A 152 0.88 16.32 14.81
C GLY A 152 0.04 15.83 13.62
N GLY A 153 0.64 15.04 12.73
CA GLY A 153 -0.08 14.42 11.60
C GLY A 153 -1.25 13.56 12.06
N LEU A 154 -1.01 12.71 13.07
CA LEU A 154 -2.06 11.89 13.67
C LEU A 154 -3.22 12.75 14.21
N ALA A 155 -2.93 13.82 14.95
CA ALA A 155 -3.96 14.71 15.49
C ALA A 155 -4.80 15.35 14.37
N PHE A 156 -4.17 15.85 13.30
CA PHE A 156 -4.89 16.39 12.14
C PHE A 156 -5.74 15.33 11.45
N SER A 157 -5.24 14.09 11.33
CA SER A 157 -6.00 12.98 10.75
C SER A 157 -7.22 12.61 11.60
N LEU A 158 -7.09 12.57 12.93
CA LEU A 158 -8.21 12.32 13.85
C LEU A 158 -9.28 13.41 13.76
N LEU A 159 -8.88 14.67 13.66
CA LEU A 159 -9.80 15.79 13.46
C LEU A 159 -10.56 15.63 12.12
N LEU A 160 -9.88 15.23 11.05
CA LEU A 160 -10.54 14.95 9.79
C LEU A 160 -11.47 13.73 9.89
N GLY A 161 -11.11 12.70 10.65
CA GLY A 161 -11.99 11.55 10.95
C GLY A 161 -13.27 11.97 11.65
N TRP A 162 -13.19 12.90 12.60
CA TRP A 162 -14.36 13.51 13.22
C TRP A 162 -15.22 14.28 12.20
N VAL A 163 -14.63 15.07 11.32
CA VAL A 163 -15.36 15.77 10.24
C VAL A 163 -16.07 14.77 9.33
N TRP A 164 -15.41 13.69 8.89
CA TRP A 164 -16.04 12.65 8.08
C TRP A 164 -17.24 12.01 8.79
N SER A 165 -17.17 11.81 10.12
CA SER A 165 -18.28 11.25 10.90
C SER A 165 -19.53 12.13 10.93
N THR A 166 -19.37 13.45 10.73
CA THR A 166 -20.52 14.38 10.65
C THR A 166 -21.14 14.45 9.26
N GLN A 167 -20.40 14.06 8.23
CA GLN A 167 -20.86 14.12 6.84
C GLN A 167 -21.37 12.78 6.32
N CYS A 168 -20.88 11.67 6.87
CA CYS A 168 -21.13 10.33 6.37
C CYS A 168 -21.57 9.41 7.51
N SER A 169 -22.81 8.89 7.41
CA SER A 169 -23.46 8.08 8.45
C SER A 169 -23.23 6.58 8.37
N PHE A 170 -22.49 6.07 7.35
CA PHE A 170 -22.28 4.63 7.18
C PHE A 170 -21.24 4.02 8.15
N LEU A 171 -20.44 4.84 8.82
CA LEU A 171 -19.61 4.46 9.96
C LEU A 171 -19.97 5.37 11.15
N ASN A 172 -19.92 4.85 12.37
CA ASN A 172 -20.09 5.67 13.56
C ASN A 172 -18.83 6.52 13.83
N MET A 173 -18.95 7.52 14.70
CA MET A 173 -17.86 8.45 15.02
C MET A 173 -16.59 7.72 15.49
N GLY A 174 -16.73 6.71 16.35
CA GLY A 174 -15.57 5.92 16.83
C GLY A 174 -14.88 5.17 15.70
N GLN A 175 -15.65 4.62 14.78
CA GLN A 175 -15.15 3.92 13.59
C GLN A 175 -14.42 4.85 12.63
N TRP A 176 -14.93 6.05 12.39
CA TRP A 176 -14.26 7.06 11.56
C TRP A 176 -12.94 7.52 12.18
N ILE A 177 -12.92 7.79 13.50
CA ILE A 177 -11.70 8.16 14.21
C ILE A 177 -10.69 7.01 14.20
N GLY A 178 -11.14 5.77 14.45
CA GLY A 178 -10.28 4.59 14.38
C GLY A 178 -9.70 4.36 12.97
N LEU A 179 -10.51 4.53 11.92
CA LEU A 179 -10.06 4.44 10.53
C LEU A 179 -8.97 5.48 10.24
N SER A 180 -9.20 6.75 10.61
CA SER A 180 -8.22 7.82 10.41
C SER A 180 -6.91 7.57 11.16
N ALA A 181 -6.99 7.01 12.39
CA ALA A 181 -5.81 6.62 13.15
C ALA A 181 -5.01 5.51 12.46
N VAL A 182 -5.69 4.45 12.01
CA VAL A 182 -5.05 3.33 11.30
C VAL A 182 -4.36 3.83 10.02
N VAL A 183 -5.06 4.57 9.18
CA VAL A 183 -4.49 5.12 7.94
C VAL A 183 -3.28 6.00 8.24
N SER A 184 -3.36 6.92 9.21
CA SER A 184 -2.30 7.85 9.58
C SER A 184 -1.04 7.12 10.07
N ILE A 185 -1.20 6.15 10.97
CA ILE A 185 -0.08 5.38 11.52
C ILE A 185 0.60 4.59 10.41
N PHE A 186 -0.17 3.81 9.65
CA PHE A 186 0.40 2.92 8.65
C PHE A 186 0.90 3.64 7.39
N SER A 187 0.37 4.82 7.04
CA SER A 187 0.95 5.66 5.98
C SER A 187 2.34 6.15 6.37
N THR A 188 2.53 6.61 7.61
CA THR A 188 3.84 7.02 8.09
C THR A 188 4.86 5.87 8.11
N TRP A 189 4.43 4.66 8.51
CA TRP A 189 5.29 3.47 8.49
C TRP A 189 5.58 3.00 7.06
N GLY A 190 4.65 3.20 6.12
CA GLY A 190 4.85 2.89 4.69
C GLY A 190 6.00 3.69 4.09
N ASP A 191 6.00 5.02 4.27
CA ASP A 191 7.10 5.89 3.84
C ASP A 191 8.44 5.53 4.52
N LEU A 192 8.42 5.16 5.82
CA LEU A 192 9.63 4.70 6.50
C LEU A 192 10.17 3.39 5.90
N CYS A 193 9.30 2.44 5.59
CA CYS A 193 9.69 1.16 4.98
C CYS A 193 10.28 1.37 3.57
N GLU A 194 9.64 2.20 2.75
CA GLU A 194 10.13 2.53 1.41
C GLU A 194 11.47 3.28 1.49
N SER A 195 11.58 4.23 2.38
CA SER A 195 12.83 4.95 2.62
C SER A 195 13.95 4.02 3.10
N LEU A 196 13.65 3.04 3.96
CA LEU A 196 14.61 2.01 4.38
C LEU A 196 15.08 1.18 3.19
N LEU A 197 14.15 0.74 2.33
CA LEU A 197 14.47 0.01 1.10
C LEU A 197 15.45 0.81 0.23
N LYS A 198 15.17 2.09 -0.04
CA LYS A 198 16.04 2.98 -0.83
C LYS A 198 17.43 3.13 -0.22
N ARG A 199 17.52 3.29 1.11
CA ARG A 199 18.82 3.40 1.80
C ARG A 199 19.62 2.10 1.72
N THR A 200 18.95 0.95 1.83
CA THR A 200 19.61 -0.37 1.69
C THR A 200 20.19 -0.57 0.28
N LEU A 201 19.54 -0.02 -0.73
CA LEU A 201 19.99 -0.06 -2.13
C LEU A 201 20.93 1.10 -2.50
N ASN A 202 21.33 1.96 -1.54
CA ASN A 202 22.16 3.14 -1.75
C ASN A 202 21.60 4.13 -2.79
N VAL A 203 20.28 4.19 -2.94
CA VAL A 203 19.60 5.16 -3.80
C VAL A 203 18.79 6.14 -2.96
N LYS A 204 18.45 7.29 -3.55
CA LYS A 204 17.61 8.29 -2.90
C LYS A 204 16.18 8.27 -3.47
N ASP A 205 16.06 8.18 -4.76
CA ASP A 205 14.80 8.19 -5.50
C ASP A 205 14.61 6.86 -6.21
N SER A 206 13.37 6.37 -6.31
CA SER A 206 13.07 5.05 -6.89
C SER A 206 13.13 5.04 -8.42
N GLY A 207 13.10 6.21 -9.05
CA GLY A 207 13.11 6.37 -10.51
C GLY A 207 12.96 7.82 -10.94
N ASN A 208 12.86 8.03 -12.26
CA ASN A 208 12.74 9.34 -12.89
C ASN A 208 11.52 9.43 -13.82
N ILE A 209 10.48 8.62 -13.57
CA ILE A 209 9.27 8.60 -14.43
C ILE A 209 8.56 9.94 -14.40
N LEU A 210 8.53 10.59 -13.23
CA LEU A 210 7.93 11.91 -13.07
C LEU A 210 9.04 12.99 -13.08
N PRO A 211 9.20 13.77 -14.18
CA PRO A 211 10.23 14.80 -14.25
C PRO A 211 10.16 15.77 -13.06
N GLY A 212 11.26 15.92 -12.31
CA GLY A 212 11.34 16.78 -11.14
C GLY A 212 10.67 16.23 -9.86
N HIS A 213 10.01 15.06 -9.91
CA HIS A 213 9.24 14.50 -8.79
C HIS A 213 9.65 13.07 -8.39
N GLY A 214 10.71 12.50 -8.98
CA GLY A 214 11.17 11.14 -8.66
C GLY A 214 10.36 10.04 -9.34
N GLY A 215 10.31 8.88 -8.72
CA GLY A 215 9.57 7.71 -9.21
C GLY A 215 8.09 7.69 -8.79
N LEU A 216 7.33 6.81 -9.44
CA LEU A 216 5.95 6.53 -9.04
C LEU A 216 5.92 5.78 -7.69
N LEU A 217 6.91 4.93 -7.42
CA LEU A 217 7.05 4.23 -6.16
C LEU A 217 7.14 5.22 -4.99
N ASP A 218 7.94 6.30 -5.14
CA ASP A 218 8.09 7.37 -4.15
C ASP A 218 6.79 8.13 -3.85
N ARG A 219 5.77 8.00 -4.70
CA ARG A 219 4.46 8.67 -4.53
C ARG A 219 3.40 7.78 -3.92
N LEU A 220 3.64 6.49 -3.94
CA LEU A 220 2.70 5.47 -3.45
C LEU A 220 3.19 4.80 -2.16
N ASP A 221 4.33 5.23 -1.63
CA ASP A 221 5.01 4.67 -0.46
C ASP A 221 4.09 4.51 0.76
N SER A 222 3.32 5.55 1.06
CA SER A 222 2.36 5.58 2.17
C SER A 222 1.22 4.58 1.99
N ILE A 223 0.85 4.26 0.73
CA ILE A 223 -0.28 3.38 0.41
C ILE A 223 0.07 1.92 0.71
N PHE A 224 1.34 1.51 0.53
CA PHE A 224 1.73 0.11 0.60
C PHE A 224 1.48 -0.54 1.97
N LEU A 225 1.54 0.19 3.06
CA LEU A 225 1.16 -0.31 4.37
C LEU A 225 -0.22 0.18 4.81
N ALA A 226 -0.64 1.37 4.40
CA ALA A 226 -1.94 1.91 4.80
C ALA A 226 -3.11 1.11 4.20
N SER A 227 -3.03 0.66 2.92
CA SER A 227 -4.15 -0.05 2.30
C SER A 227 -4.45 -1.41 2.95
N PRO A 228 -3.48 -2.33 3.19
CA PRO A 228 -3.77 -3.57 3.87
C PRO A 228 -4.24 -3.36 5.31
N ALA A 229 -3.66 -2.41 6.05
CA ALA A 229 -4.10 -2.08 7.40
C ALA A 229 -5.55 -1.54 7.42
N THR A 230 -5.91 -0.71 6.44
CA THR A 230 -7.28 -0.20 6.27
C THR A 230 -8.26 -1.33 5.97
N VAL A 231 -7.90 -2.26 5.08
CA VAL A 231 -8.75 -3.42 4.78
C VAL A 231 -8.95 -4.27 6.04
N ILE A 232 -7.89 -4.60 6.76
CA ILE A 232 -7.99 -5.35 8.02
C ILE A 232 -8.94 -4.63 9.00
N TYR A 233 -8.79 -3.32 9.17
CA TYR A 233 -9.64 -2.54 10.06
C TYR A 233 -11.10 -2.59 9.63
N LEU A 234 -11.42 -2.36 8.35
CA LEU A 234 -12.78 -2.40 7.82
C LEU A 234 -13.42 -3.78 8.01
N TYR A 235 -12.66 -4.86 7.81
CA TYR A 235 -13.16 -6.23 7.99
C TYR A 235 -13.38 -6.58 9.46
N LEU A 236 -12.59 -6.05 10.39
CA LEU A 236 -12.79 -6.25 11.83
C LEU A 236 -14.04 -5.54 12.37
N LEU A 237 -14.53 -4.49 11.68
CA LEU A 237 -15.75 -3.79 12.09
C LEU A 237 -17.04 -4.59 11.80
N ILE A 238 -16.94 -5.66 11.04
CA ILE A 238 -18.08 -6.44 10.53
C ILE A 238 -18.26 -7.74 11.31
N SER A 239 -17.19 -8.20 11.96
CA SER A 239 -17.22 -9.35 12.85
C SER A 239 -17.84 -8.99 14.22
#